data_78105d1ac1afad934f01c158009f942d
#
_entry.id   78105d1ac1afad934f01c158009f942d
#
_cell.length_a   1.000
_cell.length_b   1.000
_cell.length_c   1.000
_cell.angle_alpha   90.00
_cell.angle_beta   90.00
_cell.angle_gamma   90.00
#
_symmetry.space_group_name_H-M   'P 1'
#
loop_
_entity.id
_entity.type
_entity.pdbx_description
1 polymer ?
#
loop_
_entity_poly.entity_id
_entity_poly.type
_entity_poly.pdbx_seq_one_letter_code
_entity_poly.pdbx_strand_id
1 'polypeptide(L)'
;TEDRIVVTRYDSVNDRLAIDIYVDANGDGKADPTRDTSIPPDGILDQAFCDDAPHQCDMSLIDINPIWEGGRSLALMNPSSRKIFTWVDLDNNNLVKNLTPPTGVATDEYITFDSTNLSKLTGYLNLSGAPAAFTAANIVDFIRGTQVTGLRDRTLTVKNSSGTSVSAVWKLGDSVYSTPVVVGAPRERYDILYGDSTYTSFYSMYRNRRQVAYLGANDGMMHAFNVGF
;
A
#
# COMPACT_ATOMS: atom_id res chain seq x y z
N THR A 1 9.81 -23.99 -8.23
CA THR A 1 8.77 -22.95 -8.33
C THR A 1 8.46 -22.81 -9.79
N GLU A 2 7.26 -23.17 -10.20
CA GLU A 2 6.78 -22.95 -11.56
C GLU A 2 6.54 -21.45 -11.74
N ASP A 3 7.09 -20.88 -12.80
CA ASP A 3 6.77 -19.51 -13.18
C ASP A 3 5.35 -19.46 -13.73
N ARG A 4 4.66 -18.36 -13.50
CA ARG A 4 3.27 -18.21 -13.91
C ARG A 4 3.07 -16.91 -14.66
N ILE A 5 2.29 -16.99 -15.73
CA ILE A 5 1.86 -15.85 -16.53
C ILE A 5 0.46 -15.46 -16.08
N VAL A 6 0.27 -14.19 -15.81
CA VAL A 6 -1.03 -13.62 -15.42
C VAL A 6 -1.49 -12.71 -16.56
N VAL A 7 -2.61 -13.04 -17.17
CA VAL A 7 -3.24 -12.23 -18.21
C VAL A 7 -4.48 -11.57 -17.64
N THR A 8 -4.58 -10.26 -17.78
CA THR A 8 -5.78 -9.51 -17.40
C THR A 8 -6.69 -9.31 -18.60
N ARG A 9 -7.98 -9.55 -18.44
CA ARG A 9 -8.98 -9.29 -19.46
C ARG A 9 -10.24 -8.65 -18.87
N TYR A 10 -11.03 -8.04 -19.72
CA TYR A 10 -12.35 -7.56 -19.34
C TYR A 10 -13.39 -8.66 -19.60
N ASP A 11 -14.07 -9.08 -18.54
CA ASP A 11 -15.21 -9.99 -18.61
C ASP A 11 -16.48 -9.17 -18.84
N SER A 12 -16.92 -9.13 -20.10
CA SER A 12 -18.10 -8.35 -20.52
C SER A 12 -19.43 -8.95 -20.06
N VAL A 13 -19.44 -10.20 -19.63
CA VAL A 13 -20.66 -10.87 -19.15
C VAL A 13 -20.97 -10.44 -17.72
N ASN A 14 -19.93 -10.34 -16.89
CA ASN A 14 -20.05 -9.98 -15.48
C ASN A 14 -19.63 -8.53 -15.20
N ASP A 15 -19.35 -7.74 -16.25
CA ASP A 15 -18.93 -6.32 -16.16
C ASP A 15 -17.79 -6.10 -15.14
N ARG A 16 -16.70 -6.89 -15.27
CA ARG A 16 -15.57 -6.87 -14.32
C ARG A 16 -14.23 -7.11 -15.00
N LEU A 17 -13.16 -6.73 -14.31
CA LEU A 17 -11.83 -7.21 -14.65
C LEU A 17 -11.65 -8.63 -14.11
N ALA A 18 -11.25 -9.53 -14.97
CA ALA A 18 -10.88 -10.90 -14.65
C ALA A 18 -9.41 -11.15 -14.99
N ILE A 19 -8.87 -12.18 -14.38
CA ILE A 19 -7.52 -12.66 -14.66
C ILE A 19 -7.55 -14.15 -14.95
N ASP A 20 -6.62 -14.54 -15.80
CA ASP A 20 -6.33 -15.92 -16.12
C ASP A 20 -4.87 -16.18 -15.79
N ILE A 21 -4.60 -17.33 -15.16
CA ILE A 21 -3.26 -17.68 -14.70
C ILE A 21 -2.81 -18.95 -15.45
N TYR A 22 -1.68 -18.85 -16.10
CA TYR A 22 -1.05 -19.94 -16.86
C TYR A 22 0.28 -20.34 -16.23
N VAL A 23 0.72 -21.54 -16.55
CA VAL A 23 2.09 -21.98 -16.27
C VAL A 23 2.99 -21.51 -17.41
N ASP A 24 4.04 -20.79 -17.12
CA ASP A 24 5.07 -20.42 -18.08
C ASP A 24 5.98 -21.62 -18.32
N ALA A 25 5.63 -22.45 -19.31
CA ALA A 25 6.32 -23.70 -19.56
C ALA A 25 7.70 -23.52 -20.23
N ASN A 26 7.92 -22.39 -20.87
CA ASN A 26 9.17 -22.10 -21.58
C ASN A 26 10.03 -21.02 -20.89
N GLY A 27 9.52 -20.33 -19.88
CA GLY A 27 10.23 -19.32 -19.09
C GLY A 27 10.45 -17.99 -19.82
N ASP A 28 9.64 -17.67 -20.84
CA ASP A 28 9.83 -16.43 -21.61
C ASP A 28 8.96 -15.26 -21.13
N GLY A 29 8.10 -15.49 -20.14
CA GLY A 29 7.24 -14.49 -19.53
C GLY A 29 6.08 -14.03 -20.41
N LYS A 30 5.73 -14.79 -21.46
CA LYS A 30 4.66 -14.46 -22.41
C LYS A 30 3.69 -15.63 -22.54
N ALA A 31 2.41 -15.33 -22.53
CA ALA A 31 1.37 -16.28 -22.86
C ALA A 31 1.41 -16.57 -24.38
N ASP A 32 1.84 -17.77 -24.76
CA ASP A 32 2.08 -18.17 -26.15
C ASP A 32 1.46 -19.55 -26.40
N PRO A 33 0.42 -19.64 -27.27
CA PRO A 33 -0.29 -20.90 -27.50
C PRO A 33 0.57 -21.98 -28.16
N THR A 34 1.72 -21.62 -28.69
CA THR A 34 2.65 -22.60 -29.35
C THR A 34 3.71 -23.11 -28.38
N ARG A 35 3.96 -22.44 -27.28
CA ARG A 35 5.04 -22.70 -26.33
C ARG A 35 4.59 -23.05 -24.94
N ASP A 36 3.44 -22.48 -24.53
CA ASP A 36 2.88 -22.73 -23.23
C ASP A 36 1.75 -23.75 -23.33
N THR A 37 1.91 -24.87 -22.65
CA THR A 37 0.92 -25.95 -22.68
C THR A 37 -0.39 -25.59 -21.98
N SER A 38 -0.40 -24.49 -21.27
CA SER A 38 -1.55 -23.97 -20.54
C SER A 38 -2.45 -23.06 -21.37
N ILE A 39 -2.08 -22.74 -22.61
CA ILE A 39 -2.91 -21.94 -23.51
C ILE A 39 -3.52 -22.83 -24.59
N PRO A 40 -4.82 -22.73 -24.88
CA PRO A 40 -5.44 -23.47 -25.96
C PRO A 40 -4.74 -23.22 -27.28
N PRO A 41 -4.69 -24.21 -28.19
CA PRO A 41 -3.99 -24.10 -29.49
C PRO A 41 -4.51 -22.98 -30.39
N ASP A 42 -5.75 -22.55 -30.20
CA ASP A 42 -6.37 -21.44 -30.95
C ASP A 42 -6.11 -20.05 -30.31
N GLY A 43 -5.42 -20.02 -29.16
CA GLY A 43 -5.15 -18.79 -28.42
C GLY A 43 -6.37 -18.15 -27.77
N ILE A 44 -7.51 -18.84 -27.78
CA ILE A 44 -8.78 -18.39 -27.19
C ILE A 44 -9.02 -19.20 -25.92
N LEU A 45 -9.30 -18.48 -24.83
CA LEU A 45 -9.67 -19.12 -23.57
C LEU A 45 -11.12 -19.55 -23.65
N ASP A 46 -11.37 -20.82 -23.56
CA ASP A 46 -12.71 -21.36 -23.39
C ASP A 46 -12.91 -21.94 -21.99
N GLN A 47 -14.17 -22.13 -21.62
CA GLN A 47 -14.52 -22.57 -20.26
C GLN A 47 -13.96 -23.98 -19.95
N ALA A 48 -13.97 -24.86 -20.92
CA ALA A 48 -13.50 -26.24 -20.73
C ALA A 48 -12.02 -26.30 -20.42
N PHE A 49 -11.21 -25.43 -21.08
CA PHE A 49 -9.78 -25.34 -20.83
C PHE A 49 -9.48 -24.68 -19.48
N CYS A 50 -10.29 -23.72 -19.08
CA CYS A 50 -10.14 -23.05 -17.81
C CYS A 50 -10.50 -23.92 -16.59
N ASP A 51 -11.33 -24.92 -16.76
CA ASP A 51 -11.74 -25.85 -15.69
C ASP A 51 -10.66 -26.92 -15.41
N ASP A 52 -9.68 -27.09 -16.27
CA ASP A 52 -8.58 -28.03 -16.08
C ASP A 52 -7.51 -27.51 -15.11
N ALA A 53 -7.17 -28.28 -14.08
CA ALA A 53 -6.03 -27.97 -13.21
C ALA A 53 -4.70 -28.26 -13.95
N PRO A 54 -3.68 -27.39 -13.86
CA PRO A 54 -3.49 -26.25 -12.93
C PRO A 54 -4.02 -24.90 -13.43
N HIS A 55 -4.85 -24.87 -14.45
CA HIS A 55 -5.34 -23.64 -15.03
C HIS A 55 -6.35 -22.95 -14.09
N GLN A 56 -6.24 -21.66 -13.99
CA GLN A 56 -7.16 -20.81 -13.23
C GLN A 56 -7.58 -19.66 -14.13
N CYS A 57 -8.81 -19.74 -14.62
CA CYS A 57 -9.37 -18.73 -15.49
C CYS A 57 -10.54 -18.02 -14.83
N ASP A 58 -10.88 -16.87 -15.37
CA ASP A 58 -12.04 -16.08 -14.95
C ASP A 58 -12.06 -15.69 -13.47
N MET A 59 -10.89 -15.65 -12.84
CA MET A 59 -10.77 -15.20 -11.47
C MET A 59 -11.05 -13.71 -11.37
N SER A 60 -11.89 -13.32 -10.44
CA SER A 60 -11.98 -11.90 -10.06
C SER A 60 -10.65 -11.46 -9.46
N LEU A 61 -10.24 -10.21 -9.75
CA LEU A 61 -9.08 -9.60 -9.09
C LEU A 61 -9.16 -9.64 -7.56
N ILE A 62 -10.38 -9.65 -7.02
CA ILE A 62 -10.62 -9.72 -5.56
C ILE A 62 -10.32 -11.11 -4.98
N ASP A 63 -10.34 -12.16 -5.82
CA ASP A 63 -10.09 -13.54 -5.40
C ASP A 63 -8.62 -13.95 -5.50
N ILE A 64 -7.77 -13.10 -6.07
CA ILE A 64 -6.34 -13.31 -6.09
C ILE A 64 -5.83 -13.36 -4.66
N ASN A 65 -5.01 -14.36 -4.35
CA ASN A 65 -4.26 -14.39 -3.10
C ASN A 65 -2.84 -13.84 -3.34
N PRO A 66 -2.64 -12.53 -3.31
CA PRO A 66 -1.34 -11.94 -3.53
C PRO A 66 -0.39 -12.33 -2.39
N ILE A 67 0.91 -12.39 -2.69
CA ILE A 67 1.96 -12.57 -1.66
C ILE A 67 1.82 -11.47 -0.61
N TRP A 68 1.50 -10.28 -1.06
CA TRP A 68 1.30 -9.12 -0.19
C TRP A 68 0.30 -8.12 -0.83
N GLU A 69 -0.54 -7.53 -0.02
CA GLU A 69 -1.49 -6.49 -0.42
C GLU A 69 -1.56 -5.42 0.68
N GLY A 70 -1.30 -4.15 0.31
CA GLY A 70 -1.11 -3.04 1.25
C GLY A 70 -2.35 -2.71 2.06
N GLY A 71 -3.52 -2.65 1.44
CA GLY A 71 -4.78 -2.33 2.12
C GLY A 71 -5.16 -3.41 3.13
N ARG A 72 -5.03 -4.68 2.76
CA ARG A 72 -5.28 -5.82 3.65
C ARG A 72 -4.29 -5.86 4.82
N SER A 73 -3.00 -5.66 4.53
CA SER A 73 -1.97 -5.61 5.56
C SER A 73 -2.24 -4.49 6.57
N LEU A 74 -2.65 -3.33 6.07
CA LEU A 74 -3.02 -2.19 6.90
C LEU A 74 -4.32 -2.46 7.68
N ALA A 75 -5.34 -3.10 7.06
CA ALA A 75 -6.59 -3.46 7.71
C ALA A 75 -6.39 -4.43 8.88
N LEU A 76 -5.49 -5.39 8.72
CA LEU A 76 -5.17 -6.37 9.76
C LEU A 76 -4.22 -5.85 10.84
N MET A 77 -3.51 -4.75 10.59
CA MET A 77 -2.60 -4.15 11.55
C MET A 77 -3.37 -3.56 12.75
N ASN A 78 -2.86 -3.83 13.96
CA ASN A 78 -3.41 -3.20 15.17
C ASN A 78 -3.29 -1.66 15.05
N PRO A 79 -4.37 -0.90 15.33
CA PRO A 79 -4.34 0.56 15.32
C PRO A 79 -3.19 1.18 16.13
N SER A 80 -2.86 0.61 17.29
CA SER A 80 -1.77 1.10 18.14
C SER A 80 -0.38 0.90 17.54
N SER A 81 -0.20 -0.09 16.65
CA SER A 81 1.07 -0.38 15.98
C SER A 81 1.35 0.52 14.78
N ARG A 82 0.36 1.28 14.31
CA ARG A 82 0.53 2.21 13.19
C ARG A 82 1.44 3.37 13.58
N LYS A 83 2.41 3.63 12.70
CA LYS A 83 3.27 4.82 12.79
C LYS A 83 2.67 5.91 11.92
N ILE A 84 1.96 6.86 12.52
CA ILE A 84 1.37 8.00 11.83
C ILE A 84 2.01 9.26 12.42
N PHE A 85 2.48 10.13 11.54
CA PHE A 85 3.16 11.37 11.90
C PHE A 85 2.46 12.56 11.24
N THR A 86 2.57 13.71 11.85
CA THR A 86 2.07 14.96 11.29
C THR A 86 2.91 16.13 11.80
N TRP A 87 2.67 17.31 11.24
CA TRP A 87 3.20 18.57 11.74
C TRP A 87 2.10 19.38 12.40
N VAL A 88 2.51 20.12 13.42
CA VAL A 88 1.72 21.17 14.04
C VAL A 88 2.62 22.41 14.14
N ASP A 89 2.16 23.54 13.63
CA ASP A 89 2.88 24.81 13.68
C ASP A 89 2.57 25.48 15.03
N LEU A 90 3.37 25.17 16.04
CA LEU A 90 3.13 25.62 17.41
C LEU A 90 3.50 27.10 17.64
N ASP A 91 4.43 27.62 16.87
CA ASP A 91 4.88 29.00 16.99
C ASP A 91 4.31 29.93 15.91
N ASN A 92 3.43 29.44 15.06
CA ASN A 92 2.72 30.14 13.99
C ASN A 92 3.67 30.86 13.01
N ASN A 93 4.81 30.26 12.73
CA ASN A 93 5.77 30.81 11.77
C ASN A 93 5.62 30.26 10.35
N ASN A 94 4.73 29.31 10.13
CA ASN A 94 4.48 28.61 8.87
C ASN A 94 5.72 27.88 8.29
N LEU A 95 6.68 27.56 9.14
CA LEU A 95 7.90 26.85 8.75
C LEU A 95 8.01 25.53 9.51
N VAL A 96 8.38 24.48 8.79
CA VAL A 96 8.74 23.21 9.42
C VAL A 96 10.12 23.32 10.04
N LYS A 97 10.19 23.35 11.37
CA LYS A 97 11.47 23.44 12.07
C LYS A 97 12.28 22.15 12.01
N ASN A 98 13.53 22.30 11.62
CA ASN A 98 14.65 21.38 11.92
C ASN A 98 14.43 19.91 11.62
N LEU A 99 14.02 19.57 10.39
CA LEU A 99 14.26 18.22 9.88
C LEU A 99 15.75 18.07 9.56
N THR A 100 16.53 17.56 10.49
CA THR A 100 17.96 17.28 10.24
C THR A 100 18.11 15.83 9.80
N PRO A 101 18.32 15.55 8.51
CA PRO A 101 18.71 14.22 8.07
C PRO A 101 20.11 13.87 8.61
N PRO A 102 20.38 12.59 8.92
CA PRO A 102 19.53 11.41 8.83
C PRO A 102 18.73 11.12 10.08
N THR A 103 18.87 11.92 11.13
CA THR A 103 18.20 11.67 12.39
C THR A 103 16.73 12.04 12.37
N GLY A 104 16.32 12.86 11.38
CA GLY A 104 14.91 13.19 11.11
C GLY A 104 14.09 13.56 12.35
N VAL A 105 14.74 13.85 13.43
CA VAL A 105 14.06 14.08 14.68
C VAL A 105 13.67 15.51 14.74
N ALA A 106 12.53 15.53 14.73
CA ALA A 106 11.58 16.49 15.04
C ALA A 106 11.94 17.34 16.21
N THR A 107 11.70 18.52 15.99
CA THR A 107 11.28 19.46 16.98
C THR A 107 9.90 19.08 17.49
N ASP A 108 9.44 19.75 18.48
CA ASP A 108 8.11 19.68 19.06
C ASP A 108 6.95 19.86 18.06
N GLU A 109 7.21 20.23 16.81
CA GLU A 109 6.23 20.42 15.73
C GLU A 109 6.01 19.18 14.86
N TYR A 110 6.99 18.28 14.77
CA TYR A 110 6.82 16.97 14.16
C TYR A 110 6.42 15.96 15.23
N ILE A 111 5.18 15.52 15.22
CA ILE A 111 4.62 14.71 16.29
C ILE A 111 3.99 13.43 15.78
N THR A 112 3.86 12.44 16.65
CA THR A 112 3.03 11.27 16.38
C THR A 112 1.55 11.65 16.45
N PHE A 113 0.79 11.15 15.48
CA PHE A 113 -0.66 11.35 15.43
C PHE A 113 -1.34 10.28 16.29
N ASP A 114 -1.36 10.51 17.60
CA ASP A 114 -1.92 9.59 18.60
C ASP A 114 -2.44 10.33 19.84
N SER A 115 -2.97 9.57 20.78
CA SER A 115 -3.58 10.10 22.00
C SER A 115 -2.61 10.87 22.91
N THR A 116 -1.30 10.65 22.80
CA THR A 116 -0.30 11.35 23.62
C THR A 116 -0.14 12.83 23.22
N ASN A 117 -0.52 13.17 22.00
CA ASN A 117 -0.41 14.51 21.43
C ASN A 117 -1.77 15.21 21.23
N LEU A 118 -2.84 14.74 21.87
CA LEU A 118 -4.19 15.32 21.70
C LEU A 118 -4.24 16.83 21.96
N SER A 119 -3.55 17.34 22.96
CA SER A 119 -3.51 18.78 23.28
C SER A 119 -2.95 19.62 22.12
N LYS A 120 -1.99 19.10 21.38
CA LYS A 120 -1.41 19.76 20.21
C LYS A 120 -2.29 19.61 18.96
N LEU A 121 -2.98 18.48 18.82
CA LEU A 121 -3.81 18.16 17.66
C LEU A 121 -5.17 18.85 17.66
N THR A 122 -5.76 19.06 18.85
CA THR A 122 -7.14 19.53 18.98
C THR A 122 -7.43 20.82 18.23
N GLY A 123 -6.49 21.78 18.23
CA GLY A 123 -6.63 23.06 17.52
C GLY A 123 -6.72 22.93 16.01
N TYR A 124 -6.14 21.87 15.44
CA TYR A 124 -6.11 21.62 13.99
C TYR A 124 -7.29 20.78 13.48
N LEU A 125 -8.03 20.12 14.38
CA LEU A 125 -9.15 19.23 14.00
C LEU A 125 -10.46 19.99 13.71
N ASN A 126 -10.53 21.29 13.99
CA ASN A 126 -11.68 22.15 13.71
C ASN A 126 -13.04 21.53 14.12
N LEU A 127 -13.17 21.15 15.39
CA LEU A 127 -14.33 20.42 15.90
C LEU A 127 -15.46 21.33 16.40
N SER A 128 -15.38 22.65 16.17
CA SER A 128 -16.43 23.61 16.60
C SER A 128 -17.75 23.29 15.90
N GLY A 129 -18.81 23.09 16.68
CA GLY A 129 -20.13 22.75 16.15
C GLY A 129 -20.27 21.31 15.64
N ALA A 130 -19.26 20.47 15.79
CA ALA A 130 -19.33 19.07 15.37
C ALA A 130 -20.26 18.25 16.29
N PRO A 131 -20.87 17.14 15.77
CA PRO A 131 -21.64 16.20 16.58
C PRO A 131 -20.82 15.63 17.76
N ALA A 132 -21.49 15.20 18.83
CA ALA A 132 -20.84 14.72 20.06
C ALA A 132 -19.82 13.58 19.86
N ALA A 133 -19.98 12.77 18.82
CA ALA A 133 -19.03 11.70 18.47
C ALA A 133 -17.68 12.23 17.92
N PHE A 134 -17.60 13.49 17.51
CA PHE A 134 -16.41 14.10 16.90
C PHE A 134 -15.53 14.76 17.96
N THR A 135 -15.15 14.06 18.99
CA THR A 135 -14.11 14.52 19.94
C THR A 135 -12.72 14.33 19.31
N ALA A 136 -11.73 15.10 19.75
CA ALA A 136 -10.35 14.95 19.27
C ALA A 136 -9.83 13.52 19.46
N ALA A 137 -10.12 12.89 20.60
CA ALA A 137 -9.74 11.52 20.88
C ALA A 137 -10.40 10.55 19.90
N ASN A 138 -11.72 10.68 19.69
CA ASN A 138 -12.46 9.82 18.77
C ASN A 138 -11.99 9.95 17.32
N ILE A 139 -11.65 11.15 16.88
CA ILE A 139 -11.11 11.38 15.53
C ILE A 139 -9.72 10.78 15.38
N VAL A 140 -8.85 10.94 16.36
CA VAL A 140 -7.52 10.33 16.34
C VAL A 140 -7.63 8.80 16.31
N ASP A 141 -8.47 8.21 17.16
CA ASP A 141 -8.69 6.77 17.20
C ASP A 141 -9.30 6.26 15.89
N PHE A 142 -10.28 6.98 15.33
CA PHE A 142 -10.88 6.66 14.04
C PHE A 142 -9.83 6.67 12.93
N ILE A 143 -9.03 7.72 12.78
CA ILE A 143 -7.98 7.81 11.76
C ILE A 143 -6.95 6.69 11.94
N ARG A 144 -6.60 6.35 13.16
CA ARG A 144 -5.70 5.24 13.46
C ARG A 144 -6.29 3.87 13.11
N GLY A 145 -7.62 3.77 12.97
CA GLY A 145 -8.31 2.55 12.54
C GLY A 145 -9.09 1.83 13.63
N THR A 146 -9.40 2.51 14.71
CA THR A 146 -10.36 2.03 15.70
C THR A 146 -11.77 2.35 15.22
N GLN A 147 -12.70 1.40 15.31
CA GLN A 147 -14.11 1.71 15.06
C GLN A 147 -14.68 2.53 16.22
N VAL A 148 -15.28 3.67 15.90
CA VAL A 148 -15.85 4.60 16.88
C VAL A 148 -17.34 4.75 16.64
N THR A 149 -18.15 4.53 17.67
CA THR A 149 -19.61 4.68 17.58
C THR A 149 -19.98 6.12 17.20
N GLY A 150 -20.88 6.27 16.24
CA GLY A 150 -21.31 7.57 15.73
C GLY A 150 -20.45 8.09 14.57
N LEU A 151 -19.35 7.45 14.23
CA LEU A 151 -18.58 7.69 13.01
C LEU A 151 -18.87 6.61 11.97
N ARG A 152 -18.45 6.86 10.71
CA ARG A 152 -18.65 5.93 9.59
C ARG A 152 -18.09 4.54 9.93
N ASP A 153 -18.89 3.51 9.73
CA ASP A 153 -18.40 2.13 9.79
C ASP A 153 -17.57 1.82 8.53
N ARG A 154 -16.35 1.33 8.76
CA ARG A 154 -15.39 0.90 7.73
C ARG A 154 -15.03 -0.57 7.87
N THR A 155 -15.84 -1.32 8.61
CA THR A 155 -15.59 -2.73 8.85
C THR A 155 -15.88 -3.56 7.60
N LEU A 156 -14.91 -4.33 7.16
CA LEU A 156 -14.99 -5.24 6.02
C LEU A 156 -14.54 -6.64 6.43
N THR A 157 -14.97 -7.63 5.67
CA THR A 157 -14.42 -8.97 5.75
C THR A 157 -13.20 -9.07 4.84
N VAL A 158 -12.05 -9.42 5.43
CA VAL A 158 -10.78 -9.60 4.70
C VAL A 158 -10.20 -10.99 5.01
N LYS A 159 -9.41 -11.54 4.08
CA LYS A 159 -8.67 -12.78 4.32
C LYS A 159 -7.37 -12.48 5.07
N ASN A 160 -7.08 -13.19 6.14
CA ASN A 160 -5.77 -13.12 6.81
C ASN A 160 -4.70 -13.91 6.03
N SER A 161 -3.47 -13.98 6.56
CA SER A 161 -2.36 -14.71 5.95
C SER A 161 -2.60 -16.22 5.81
N SER A 162 -3.52 -16.78 6.59
CA SER A 162 -3.92 -18.20 6.54
C SER A 162 -5.12 -18.44 5.61
N GLY A 163 -5.58 -17.40 4.86
CA GLY A 163 -6.76 -17.50 4.00
C GLY A 163 -8.10 -17.44 4.74
N THR A 164 -8.11 -17.29 6.07
CA THR A 164 -9.33 -17.23 6.89
C THR A 164 -9.96 -15.85 6.79
N SER A 165 -11.27 -15.79 6.58
CA SER A 165 -12.04 -14.55 6.59
C SER A 165 -12.16 -14.00 8.01
N VAL A 166 -11.76 -12.77 8.19
CA VAL A 166 -11.83 -12.04 9.46
C VAL A 166 -12.43 -10.64 9.25
N SER A 167 -13.11 -10.15 10.26
CA SER A 167 -13.62 -8.77 10.26
C SER A 167 -12.49 -7.81 10.64
N ALA A 168 -12.29 -6.77 9.85
CA ALA A 168 -11.27 -5.76 10.10
C ALA A 168 -11.72 -4.36 9.64
N VAL A 169 -11.23 -3.33 10.29
CA VAL A 169 -11.51 -1.94 9.91
C VAL A 169 -10.60 -1.57 8.74
N TRP A 170 -11.20 -1.21 7.60
CA TRP A 170 -10.46 -0.72 6.44
C TRP A 170 -9.88 0.68 6.72
N LYS A 171 -8.58 0.84 6.51
CA LYS A 171 -7.83 2.03 6.93
C LYS A 171 -7.19 2.80 5.77
N LEU A 172 -7.03 2.16 4.62
CA LEU A 172 -6.44 2.78 3.44
C LEU A 172 -7.52 3.53 2.67
N GLY A 173 -7.28 4.79 2.37
CA GLY A 173 -8.13 5.57 1.46
C GLY A 173 -7.94 5.15 0.01
N ASP A 174 -8.88 5.55 -0.86
CA ASP A 174 -8.79 5.28 -2.29
C ASP A 174 -7.58 5.98 -2.90
N SER A 175 -6.94 5.32 -3.85
CA SER A 175 -5.74 5.81 -4.52
C SER A 175 -6.01 6.01 -6.02
N VAL A 176 -6.90 6.97 -6.36
CA VAL A 176 -7.40 7.14 -7.74
C VAL A 176 -6.38 7.83 -8.64
N TYR A 177 -5.69 8.86 -8.15
CA TYR A 177 -4.76 9.68 -8.95
C TYR A 177 -3.30 9.60 -8.48
N SER A 178 -2.98 8.63 -7.65
CA SER A 178 -1.64 8.44 -7.12
C SER A 178 -1.03 7.14 -7.63
N THR A 179 0.16 7.23 -8.20
CA THR A 179 0.95 6.06 -8.60
C THR A 179 1.92 5.72 -7.49
N PRO A 180 2.00 4.46 -7.04
CA PRO A 180 3.00 4.05 -6.07
C PRO A 180 4.42 4.30 -6.57
N VAL A 181 5.27 4.88 -5.72
CA VAL A 181 6.69 5.11 -6.02
C VAL A 181 7.54 4.29 -5.05
N VAL A 182 8.38 3.42 -5.60
CA VAL A 182 9.30 2.60 -4.80
C VAL A 182 10.64 3.30 -4.67
N VAL A 183 11.04 3.55 -3.42
CA VAL A 183 12.34 4.12 -3.07
C VAL A 183 13.16 3.04 -2.35
N GLY A 184 14.29 2.69 -2.93
CA GLY A 184 15.21 1.67 -2.40
C GLY A 184 16.66 2.13 -2.47
N ALA A 185 17.59 1.20 -2.59
CA ALA A 185 18.99 1.51 -2.81
C ALA A 185 19.18 2.44 -4.01
N PRO A 186 20.15 3.36 -3.99
CA PRO A 186 20.48 4.18 -5.15
C PRO A 186 20.85 3.29 -6.33
N ARG A 187 20.25 3.54 -7.48
CA ARG A 187 20.50 2.75 -8.72
C ARG A 187 21.54 3.39 -9.62
N GLU A 188 21.62 4.73 -9.55
CA GLU A 188 22.55 5.50 -10.36
C GLU A 188 23.99 5.38 -9.82
N ARG A 189 24.95 5.62 -10.69
CA ARG A 189 26.37 5.59 -10.38
C ARG A 189 27.06 6.87 -10.87
N TYR A 190 26.57 8.02 -10.39
CA TYR A 190 27.12 9.33 -10.74
C TYR A 190 28.56 9.53 -10.26
N ASP A 191 28.95 8.79 -9.23
CA ASP A 191 30.34 8.70 -8.78
C ASP A 191 31.28 8.19 -9.90
N ILE A 192 30.83 7.21 -10.68
CA ILE A 192 31.60 6.63 -11.79
C ILE A 192 31.43 7.47 -13.05
N LEU A 193 30.19 7.88 -13.38
CA LEU A 193 29.89 8.57 -14.62
C LEU A 193 30.46 9.98 -14.69
N TYR A 194 30.46 10.68 -13.57
CA TYR A 194 30.82 12.11 -13.50
C TYR A 194 31.95 12.40 -12.51
N GLY A 195 32.53 11.37 -11.86
CA GLY A 195 33.57 11.56 -10.84
C GLY A 195 33.06 12.24 -9.56
N ASP A 196 31.76 12.16 -9.28
CA ASP A 196 31.15 12.83 -8.13
C ASP A 196 31.47 12.07 -6.82
N SER A 197 32.45 12.55 -6.09
CA SER A 197 32.85 11.97 -4.81
C SER A 197 31.79 12.13 -3.72
N THR A 198 30.89 13.11 -3.81
CA THR A 198 29.80 13.27 -2.85
C THR A 198 28.77 12.16 -3.03
N TYR A 199 28.54 11.73 -4.29
CA TYR A 199 27.66 10.63 -4.60
C TYR A 199 28.22 9.28 -4.12
N THR A 200 29.55 9.09 -4.09
CA THR A 200 30.19 7.90 -3.50
C THR A 200 29.77 7.72 -2.04
N SER A 201 29.79 8.79 -1.28
CA SER A 201 29.39 8.79 0.14
C SER A 201 27.91 8.49 0.29
N PHE A 202 27.05 9.12 -0.52
CA PHE A 202 25.61 8.87 -0.56
C PHE A 202 25.30 7.40 -0.93
N TYR A 203 25.92 6.88 -1.98
CA TYR A 203 25.75 5.49 -2.40
C TYR A 203 26.16 4.51 -1.29
N SER A 204 27.32 4.73 -0.68
CA SER A 204 27.82 3.87 0.41
C SER A 204 26.87 3.86 1.60
N MET A 205 26.29 4.99 1.94
CA MET A 205 25.34 5.13 3.05
C MET A 205 24.01 4.41 2.77
N TYR A 206 23.51 4.45 1.54
CA TYR A 206 22.15 4.03 1.20
C TYR A 206 22.05 2.77 0.34
N ARG A 207 23.16 2.13 -0.03
CA ARG A 207 23.16 0.92 -0.90
C ARG A 207 22.38 -0.27 -0.33
N ASN A 208 22.23 -0.32 0.99
CA ASN A 208 21.49 -1.37 1.69
C ASN A 208 20.17 -0.85 2.28
N ARG A 209 19.69 0.30 1.80
CA ARG A 209 18.46 0.90 2.30
C ARG A 209 17.27 0.00 1.98
N ARG A 210 16.36 -0.13 2.96
CA ARG A 210 15.08 -0.82 2.79
C ARG A 210 14.29 -0.25 1.62
N GLN A 211 13.64 -1.11 0.87
CA GLN A 211 12.71 -0.69 -0.16
C GLN A 211 11.36 -0.31 0.47
N VAL A 212 10.87 0.87 0.12
CA VAL A 212 9.61 1.41 0.63
C VAL A 212 8.79 1.92 -0.56
N ALA A 213 7.55 1.47 -0.67
CA ALA A 213 6.58 2.02 -1.58
C ALA A 213 5.80 3.16 -0.91
N TYR A 214 5.78 4.31 -1.52
CA TYR A 214 5.03 5.48 -1.09
C TYR A 214 3.79 5.65 -1.97
N LEU A 215 2.66 5.92 -1.34
CA LEU A 215 1.36 6.06 -2.00
C LEU A 215 0.54 7.15 -1.33
N GLY A 216 0.13 8.16 -2.10
CA GLY A 216 -0.87 9.12 -1.64
C GLY A 216 -2.28 8.54 -1.73
N ALA A 217 -3.13 8.81 -0.76
CA ALA A 217 -4.49 8.34 -0.75
C ALA A 217 -5.50 9.45 -0.40
N ASN A 218 -6.77 9.23 -0.75
CA ASN A 218 -7.85 10.20 -0.52
C ASN A 218 -8.22 10.38 0.97
N ASP A 219 -7.57 9.64 1.86
CA ASP A 219 -7.63 9.88 3.31
C ASP A 219 -6.74 11.04 3.78
N GLY A 220 -6.08 11.72 2.84
CA GLY A 220 -5.18 12.85 3.12
C GLY A 220 -3.81 12.45 3.63
N MET A 221 -3.45 11.18 3.54
CA MET A 221 -2.17 10.65 4.01
C MET A 221 -1.27 10.18 2.87
N MET A 222 0.03 10.27 3.10
CA MET A 222 1.02 9.51 2.35
C MET A 222 1.32 8.22 3.13
N HIS A 223 1.00 7.10 2.53
CA HIS A 223 1.30 5.79 3.08
C HIS A 223 2.67 5.31 2.65
N ALA A 224 3.39 4.67 3.56
CA ALA A 224 4.70 4.09 3.33
C ALA A 224 4.68 2.60 3.70
N PHE A 225 4.84 1.74 2.70
CA PHE A 225 4.82 0.30 2.87
C PHE A 225 6.22 -0.28 2.67
N ASN A 226 6.65 -1.15 3.59
CA ASN A 226 7.86 -1.93 3.38
C ASN A 226 7.59 -2.99 2.31
N VAL A 227 8.28 -2.90 1.18
CA VAL A 227 8.16 -3.81 0.04
C VAL A 227 9.47 -4.56 -0.27
N GLY A 228 10.48 -4.38 0.58
CA GLY A 228 11.74 -5.12 0.50
C GLY A 228 11.58 -6.53 1.09
N PHE A 229 12.12 -7.49 0.37
CA PHE A 229 12.26 -8.88 0.78
C PHE A 229 13.69 -9.17 1.21
#